data_c29e15f84b2459cecef8eee1074c2825
#
_entry.id   c29e15f84b2459cecef8eee1074c2825
#
_cell.length_a   1.000
_cell.length_b   1.000
_cell.length_c   1.000
_cell.angle_alpha   90.00
_cell.angle_beta   90.00
_cell.angle_gamma   90.00
#
_symmetry.space_group_name_H-M   'P 1'
#
loop_
_entity.id
_entity.type
_entity.pdbx_description
1 polymer ?
#
loop_
_entity_poly.entity_id
_entity_poly.type
_entity_poly.pdbx_seq_one_letter_code
_entity_poly.pdbx_strand_id
1 'polypeptide(L)'
;MTARRLPDGPEARAEAARVLRAGGIVALPTDTVYGIAVSLETPGGIERLFAAKQRPPDKAIALLVADASQAGELGELNEAANALAAAFWPGGLTLILKRRLERALPALTGGGDGLATVPTRYYG
;
A
#
# COMPACT_ATOMS: atom_id res chain seq x y z
N MET A 1 24.36 -4.98 -3.76
CA MET A 1 23.67 -4.01 -4.60
C MET A 1 23.24 -2.83 -3.75
N THR A 2 23.56 -1.62 -4.17
CA THR A 2 23.24 -0.41 -3.43
C THR A 2 21.98 0.22 -3.99
N ALA A 3 21.04 0.58 -3.11
CA ALA A 3 19.83 1.28 -3.52
C ALA A 3 20.16 2.71 -4.00
N ARG A 4 19.48 3.16 -5.04
CA ARG A 4 19.56 4.55 -5.47
C ARG A 4 18.74 5.41 -4.50
N ARG A 5 19.28 6.58 -4.15
CA ARG A 5 18.58 7.57 -3.35
C ARG A 5 18.22 8.75 -4.24
N LEU A 6 16.97 9.16 -4.17
CA LEU A 6 16.50 10.32 -4.93
C LEU A 6 15.79 11.28 -3.97
N PRO A 7 16.02 12.59 -4.11
CA PRO A 7 15.24 13.58 -3.35
C PRO A 7 13.79 13.54 -3.79
N ASP A 8 12.86 13.78 -2.86
CA ASP A 8 11.44 13.80 -3.21
C ASP A 8 11.14 14.87 -4.26
N GLY A 9 10.35 14.49 -5.23
CA GLY A 9 9.93 15.35 -6.33
C GLY A 9 9.29 14.53 -7.45
N PRO A 10 8.78 15.21 -8.49
CA PRO A 10 8.09 14.52 -9.60
C PRO A 10 8.94 13.44 -10.27
N GLU A 11 10.23 13.68 -10.45
CA GLU A 11 11.14 12.72 -11.07
C GLU A 11 11.33 11.46 -10.22
N ALA A 12 11.51 11.65 -8.89
CA ALA A 12 11.66 10.53 -7.96
C ALA A 12 10.39 9.68 -7.90
N ARG A 13 9.23 10.34 -7.91
CA ARG A 13 7.94 9.63 -7.88
C ARG A 13 7.69 8.84 -9.15
N ALA A 14 8.04 9.41 -10.30
CA ALA A 14 7.97 8.70 -11.59
C ALA A 14 8.89 7.49 -11.62
N GLU A 15 10.12 7.65 -11.11
CA GLU A 15 11.08 6.55 -11.04
C GLU A 15 10.61 5.46 -10.07
N ALA A 16 10.06 5.84 -8.92
CA ALA A 16 9.49 4.89 -7.96
C ALA A 16 8.35 4.08 -8.60
N ALA A 17 7.45 4.75 -9.32
CA ALA A 17 6.37 4.07 -10.04
C ALA A 17 6.92 3.09 -11.08
N ARG A 18 7.97 3.49 -11.81
CA ARG A 18 8.62 2.60 -12.79
C ARG A 18 9.20 1.36 -12.13
N VAL A 19 9.90 1.53 -11.01
CA VAL A 19 10.49 0.42 -10.27
C VAL A 19 9.40 -0.53 -9.76
N LEU A 20 8.32 0.00 -9.21
CA LEU A 20 7.20 -0.81 -8.72
C LEU A 20 6.55 -1.61 -9.87
N ARG A 21 6.30 -0.97 -11.01
CA ARG A 21 5.73 -1.66 -12.18
C ARG A 21 6.65 -2.76 -12.71
N ALA A 22 7.97 -2.58 -12.58
CA ALA A 22 8.95 -3.58 -12.97
C ALA A 22 9.13 -4.70 -11.93
N GLY A 23 8.38 -4.65 -10.84
CA GLY A 23 8.42 -5.68 -9.79
C GLY A 23 9.48 -5.44 -8.71
N GLY A 24 10.03 -4.25 -8.63
CA GLY A 24 11.02 -3.89 -7.63
C GLY A 24 10.44 -3.46 -6.30
N ILE A 25 11.32 -3.25 -5.34
CA ILE A 25 11.00 -2.74 -4.00
C ILE A 25 11.42 -1.28 -3.91
N VAL A 26 10.55 -0.44 -3.39
CA VAL A 26 10.80 0.99 -3.19
C VAL A 26 10.70 1.32 -1.70
N ALA A 27 11.69 2.04 -1.18
CA ALA A 27 11.62 2.64 0.15
C ALA A 27 11.09 4.06 0.00
N LEU A 28 10.12 4.42 0.84
CA LEU A 28 9.44 5.71 0.74
C LEU A 28 9.08 6.25 2.11
N PRO A 29 8.99 7.58 2.25
CA PRO A 29 8.53 8.18 3.50
C PRO A 29 7.03 7.99 3.68
N THR A 30 6.62 7.82 4.93
CA THR A 30 5.20 7.76 5.30
C THR A 30 4.91 8.85 6.34
N ASP A 31 3.70 8.84 6.89
CA ASP A 31 3.31 9.77 7.95
C ASP A 31 4.04 9.52 9.28
N THR A 32 4.62 8.34 9.45
CA THR A 32 5.33 7.96 10.68
C THR A 32 6.81 7.70 10.43
N VAL A 33 7.16 6.65 9.72
CA VAL A 33 8.54 6.23 9.46
C VAL A 33 8.70 5.87 7.99
N TYR A 34 9.94 5.71 7.54
CA TYR A 34 10.18 5.16 6.20
C TYR A 34 9.70 3.71 6.14
N GLY A 35 9.04 3.38 5.04
CA GLY A 35 8.58 2.04 4.76
C GLY A 35 9.11 1.51 3.44
N ILE A 36 8.95 0.22 3.22
CA ILE A 36 9.24 -0.40 1.92
C ILE A 36 7.96 -0.96 1.32
N ALA A 37 7.84 -0.87 0.01
CA ALA A 37 6.64 -1.24 -0.71
C ALA A 37 6.95 -2.04 -1.96
N VAL A 38 5.99 -2.89 -2.33
CA VAL A 38 5.96 -3.60 -3.62
C VAL A 38 4.58 -3.42 -4.23
N SER A 39 4.47 -3.63 -5.54
CA SER A 39 3.17 -3.63 -6.19
C SER A 39 2.41 -4.92 -5.86
N LEU A 40 1.10 -4.80 -5.63
CA LEU A 40 0.22 -5.96 -5.46
C LEU A 40 0.17 -6.85 -6.70
N GLU A 41 0.42 -6.27 -7.86
CA GLU A 41 0.33 -6.99 -9.14
C GLU A 41 1.59 -7.78 -9.47
N THR A 42 2.65 -7.62 -8.66
CA THR A 42 3.91 -8.34 -8.89
C THR A 42 3.82 -9.75 -8.31
N PRO A 43 3.93 -10.80 -9.15
CA PRO A 43 3.98 -12.17 -8.63
C PRO A 43 5.15 -12.36 -7.67
N GLY A 44 4.89 -12.92 -6.49
CA GLY A 44 5.91 -13.13 -5.46
C GLY A 44 6.40 -11.86 -4.77
N GLY A 45 5.82 -10.70 -5.07
CA GLY A 45 6.26 -9.42 -4.49
C GLY A 45 6.06 -9.33 -2.99
N ILE A 46 4.92 -9.79 -2.51
CA ILE A 46 4.60 -9.79 -1.07
C ILE A 46 5.58 -10.67 -0.30
N GLU A 47 5.87 -11.85 -0.80
CA GLU A 47 6.81 -12.78 -0.17
C GLU A 47 8.22 -12.17 -0.10
N ARG A 48 8.66 -11.50 -1.16
CA ARG A 48 9.96 -10.82 -1.18
C ARG A 48 9.98 -9.65 -0.19
N LEU A 49 8.86 -8.94 -0.05
CA LEU A 49 8.74 -7.84 0.92
C LEU A 49 8.89 -8.36 2.34
N PHE A 50 8.18 -9.42 2.70
CA PHE A 50 8.29 -10.05 4.02
C PHE A 50 9.69 -10.57 4.28
N ALA A 51 10.33 -11.19 3.29
CA ALA A 51 11.71 -11.67 3.40
C ALA A 51 12.68 -10.50 3.63
N ALA A 52 12.54 -9.41 2.89
CA ALA A 52 13.40 -8.23 3.04
C ALA A 52 13.28 -7.59 4.41
N LYS A 53 12.09 -7.61 5.00
CA LYS A 53 11.84 -7.05 6.34
C LYS A 53 12.10 -8.06 7.46
N GLN A 54 12.35 -9.32 7.14
CA GLN A 54 12.39 -10.42 8.11
C GLN A 54 11.11 -10.45 8.97
N ARG A 55 9.97 -10.14 8.33
CA ARG A 55 8.67 -10.05 8.98
C ARG A 55 8.00 -11.42 8.95
N PRO A 56 7.40 -11.87 10.07
CA PRO A 56 6.64 -13.12 10.07
C PRO A 56 5.49 -13.09 9.06
N PRO A 57 5.28 -14.15 8.27
CA PRO A 57 4.27 -14.15 7.21
C PRO A 57 2.82 -14.12 7.70
N ASP A 58 2.59 -14.33 9.00
CA ASP A 58 1.27 -14.25 9.63
C ASP A 58 0.86 -12.81 9.99
N LYS A 59 1.76 -11.84 9.84
CA LYS A 59 1.46 -10.44 10.11
C LYS A 59 0.81 -9.79 8.88
N ALA A 60 -0.30 -9.09 9.13
CA ALA A 60 -0.98 -8.33 8.09
C ALA A 60 -0.10 -7.17 7.59
N ILE A 61 -0.31 -6.78 6.36
CA ILE A 61 0.38 -5.66 5.72
C ILE A 61 -0.66 -4.64 5.24
N ALA A 62 -0.35 -3.37 5.43
CA ALA A 62 -1.24 -2.29 4.99
C ALA A 62 -1.06 -2.05 3.48
N LEU A 63 -2.15 -1.70 2.82
CA LEU A 63 -2.13 -1.29 1.42
C LEU A 63 -2.12 0.24 1.34
N LEU A 64 -1.21 0.78 0.56
CA LEU A 64 -1.17 2.20 0.25
C LEU A 64 -2.00 2.44 -1.00
N VAL A 65 -2.93 3.38 -0.92
CA VAL A 65 -3.81 3.72 -2.04
C VAL A 65 -3.70 5.21 -2.36
N ALA A 66 -3.95 5.56 -3.60
CA ALA A 66 -3.91 6.96 -4.04
C ALA A 66 -5.13 7.75 -3.55
N ASP A 67 -6.29 7.11 -3.50
CA ASP A 67 -7.56 7.75 -3.15
C ASP A 67 -8.62 6.73 -2.71
N ALA A 68 -9.78 7.24 -2.33
CA ALA A 68 -10.91 6.40 -1.91
C ALA A 68 -11.44 5.52 -3.04
N SER A 69 -11.35 5.98 -4.28
CA SER A 69 -11.78 5.19 -5.44
C SER A 69 -10.96 3.91 -5.56
N GLN A 70 -9.64 4.01 -5.42
CA GLN A 70 -8.76 2.85 -5.46
C GLN A 70 -9.01 1.92 -4.27
N ALA A 71 -9.23 2.48 -3.08
CA ALA A 71 -9.60 1.68 -1.90
C ALA A 71 -10.91 0.91 -2.13
N GLY A 72 -11.88 1.53 -2.78
CA GLY A 72 -13.17 0.91 -3.08
C GLY A 72 -13.10 -0.25 -4.06
N GLU A 73 -12.05 -0.32 -4.87
CA GLU A 73 -11.81 -1.47 -5.74
C GLU A 73 -11.36 -2.71 -4.95
N LEU A 74 -10.74 -2.50 -3.79
CA LEU A 74 -10.14 -3.56 -2.98
C LEU A 74 -11.01 -3.95 -1.80
N GLY A 75 -11.73 -2.99 -1.22
CA GLY A 75 -12.55 -3.18 -0.03
C GLY A 75 -13.90 -2.50 -0.15
N GLU A 76 -14.82 -2.87 0.72
CA GLU A 76 -16.14 -2.27 0.79
C GLU A 76 -16.08 -0.95 1.56
N LEU A 77 -16.34 0.17 0.87
CA LEU A 77 -16.46 1.48 1.49
C LEU A 77 -17.93 1.72 1.86
N ASN A 78 -18.27 1.47 3.13
CA ASN A 78 -19.59 1.81 3.63
C ASN A 78 -19.69 3.32 3.88
N GLU A 79 -20.84 3.80 4.32
CA GLU A 79 -21.09 5.22 4.55
C GLU A 79 -20.10 5.82 5.56
N ALA A 80 -19.84 5.12 6.67
CA ALA A 80 -18.89 5.57 7.68
C ALA A 80 -17.46 5.67 7.13
N ALA A 81 -17.02 4.67 6.35
CA ALA A 81 -15.69 4.65 5.74
C ALA A 81 -15.55 5.79 4.72
N ASN A 82 -16.57 6.05 3.91
CA ASN A 82 -16.56 7.16 2.97
C ASN A 82 -16.45 8.51 3.69
N ALA A 83 -17.18 8.70 4.79
CA ALA A 83 -17.12 9.92 5.58
C ALA A 83 -15.74 10.14 6.20
N LEU A 84 -15.13 9.08 6.73
CA LEU A 84 -13.79 9.14 7.31
C LEU A 84 -12.72 9.43 6.23
N ALA A 85 -12.83 8.79 5.09
CA ALA A 85 -11.91 9.02 3.97
C ALA A 85 -12.02 10.47 3.48
N ALA A 86 -13.24 10.99 3.33
CA ALA A 86 -13.45 12.38 2.89
C ALA A 86 -12.87 13.40 3.87
N ALA A 87 -12.93 13.11 5.18
CA ALA A 87 -12.43 14.01 6.21
C ALA A 87 -10.91 13.96 6.39
N PHE A 88 -10.30 12.78 6.28
CA PHE A 88 -8.92 12.57 6.71
C PHE A 88 -7.96 12.10 5.61
N TRP A 89 -8.44 11.74 4.44
CA TRP A 89 -7.58 11.35 3.33
C TRP A 89 -7.41 12.51 2.33
N PRO A 90 -6.21 12.68 1.75
CA PRO A 90 -4.97 11.92 2.02
C PRO A 90 -4.41 12.24 3.40
N GLY A 91 -3.79 11.25 4.02
CA GLY A 91 -3.20 11.41 5.36
C GLY A 91 -2.94 10.08 6.04
N GLY A 92 -2.67 10.15 7.33
CA GLY A 92 -2.22 9.00 8.13
C GLY A 92 -3.33 8.08 8.64
N LEU A 93 -4.59 8.31 8.31
CA LEU A 93 -5.66 7.45 8.79
C LEU A 93 -5.67 6.11 8.07
N THR A 94 -5.56 5.03 8.82
CA THR A 94 -5.72 3.67 8.31
C THR A 94 -7.17 3.23 8.51
N LEU A 95 -7.81 2.80 7.42
CA LEU A 95 -9.15 2.20 7.49
C LEU A 95 -9.02 0.70 7.29
N ILE A 96 -9.71 -0.06 8.14
CA ILE A 96 -9.84 -1.50 7.99
C ILE A 96 -11.18 -1.77 7.33
N LEU A 97 -11.15 -2.24 6.09
CA LEU A 97 -12.34 -2.47 5.28
C LEU A 97 -12.56 -3.96 5.07
N LYS A 98 -13.81 -4.34 4.90
CA LYS A 98 -14.12 -5.70 4.48
C LYS A 98 -13.63 -5.90 3.05
N ARG A 99 -12.88 -6.99 2.85
CA ARG A 99 -12.29 -7.33 1.56
C ARG A 99 -13.38 -7.63 0.52
N ARG A 100 -13.19 -7.14 -0.71
CA ARG A 100 -14.01 -7.57 -1.84
C ARG A 100 -13.55 -8.94 -2.31
N LEU A 101 -14.47 -9.90 -2.30
CA LEU A 101 -14.15 -11.28 -2.65
C LEU A 101 -13.94 -11.48 -4.15
N GLU A 102 -14.56 -10.64 -4.96
CA GLU A 102 -14.41 -10.68 -6.41
C GLU A 102 -13.03 -10.22 -6.90
N ARG A 103 -12.26 -9.57 -6.04
CA ARG A 103 -10.88 -9.18 -6.33
C ARG A 103 -9.92 -10.19 -5.73
N ALA A 104 -9.11 -10.83 -6.58
CA ALA A 104 -8.05 -11.73 -6.12
C ALA A 104 -6.91 -10.91 -5.52
N LEU A 105 -6.69 -11.06 -4.22
CA LEU A 105 -5.59 -10.42 -3.51
C LEU A 105 -4.70 -11.49 -2.88
N PRO A 106 -3.39 -11.22 -2.77
CA PRO A 106 -2.50 -12.14 -2.07
C PRO A 106 -2.96 -12.39 -0.63
N ALA A 107 -2.78 -13.61 -0.14
CA ALA A 107 -3.23 -14.01 1.19
C ALA A 107 -2.60 -13.21 2.33
N LEU A 108 -1.43 -12.61 2.08
CA LEU A 108 -0.67 -11.88 3.09
C LEU A 108 -1.06 -10.40 3.21
N THR A 109 -2.01 -9.92 2.42
CA THR A 109 -2.37 -8.49 2.42
C THR A 109 -3.41 -8.10 3.45
N GLY A 110 -3.97 -9.02 4.17
CA GLY A 110 -4.94 -8.71 5.22
C GLY A 110 -5.12 -9.87 6.16
N GLY A 111 -5.53 -9.59 7.38
CA GLY A 111 -5.87 -10.60 8.36
C GLY A 111 -7.31 -11.08 8.15
N GLY A 112 -7.50 -12.35 7.79
CA GLY A 112 -8.86 -12.88 7.59
C GLY A 112 -9.63 -12.11 6.52
N ASP A 113 -10.81 -11.62 6.86
CA ASP A 113 -11.67 -10.87 5.93
C ASP A 113 -11.41 -9.37 5.92
N GLY A 114 -10.48 -8.90 6.74
CA GLY A 114 -10.16 -7.50 6.85
C GLY A 114 -9.10 -7.05 5.84
N LEU A 115 -9.14 -5.79 5.50
CA LEU A 115 -8.18 -5.15 4.62
C LEU A 115 -7.86 -3.77 5.19
N ALA A 116 -6.58 -3.53 5.50
CA ALA A 116 -6.13 -2.23 5.96
C ALA A 116 -5.65 -1.40 4.77
N THR A 117 -6.14 -0.17 4.64
CA THR A 117 -5.73 0.75 3.59
C THR A 117 -5.23 2.05 4.19
N VAL A 118 -4.10 2.52 3.71
CA VAL A 118 -3.52 3.81 4.13
C VAL A 118 -3.18 4.60 2.87
N PRO A 119 -3.91 5.66 2.56
CA PRO A 119 -3.51 6.55 1.47
C PRO A 119 -2.35 7.43 1.92
N THR A 120 -1.47 7.74 1.01
CA THR A 120 -0.32 8.59 1.30
C THR A 120 -0.42 9.92 0.56
N ARG A 121 0.12 10.96 1.20
CA ARG A 121 0.20 12.28 0.59
C ARG A 121 1.09 12.33 -0.65
N TYR A 122 1.98 11.37 -0.74
CA TYR A 122 3.09 11.44 -1.68
C TYR A 122 2.79 10.78 -3.02
N TYR A 123 1.66 10.07 -3.12
CA TYR A 123 1.37 9.22 -4.27
C TYR A 123 -0.04 9.41 -4.83
N GLY A 124 -0.71 10.45 -4.38
CA GLY A 124 -2.00 10.86 -4.93
C GLY A 124 -1.87 11.61 -6.27
#